data_a5262db11a74037699bacd1544760a46
#
_entry.id   a5262db11a74037699bacd1544760a46
#
_cell.length_a   1.000
_cell.length_b   1.000
_cell.length_c   1.000
_cell.angle_alpha   90.00
_cell.angle_beta   90.00
_cell.angle_gamma   90.00
#
_symmetry.space_group_name_H-M   'P 1'
#
loop_
_entity.id
_entity.type
_entity.pdbx_description
1 polymer ?
#
loop_
_entity_poly.entity_id
_entity_poly.type
_entity_poly.pdbx_seq_one_letter_code
_entity_poly.pdbx_strand_id
1 'polypeptide(L)'
;MLVTNHVLSGAVIGAAVRHPVPAFALGVASHFVLDAAPHWGKFGGGRKYLKVAVPDGLAGLAVMGTMTALAPRSRRVAVLAGMAGAALPDLDKPSLLFFGRSPFPPAFDRFHTRIQHEASRRAHYEATAAVIFGLAAFALLRGRERKRATT
;
A
#
# COMPACT_ATOMS: atom_id res chain seq x y z
N MET A 1 -2.35 -8.21 -3.87
CA MET A 1 -0.96 -8.02 -3.36
C MET A 1 -1.00 -7.81 -1.85
N LEU A 2 0.12 -7.94 -1.11
CA LEU A 2 0.18 -7.61 0.31
C LEU A 2 -0.06 -6.12 0.55
N VAL A 3 -0.79 -5.76 1.63
CA VAL A 3 -1.10 -4.35 1.92
C VAL A 3 0.16 -3.53 2.19
N THR A 4 1.21 -4.13 2.74
CA THR A 4 2.52 -3.47 2.91
C THR A 4 3.07 -2.93 1.59
N ASN A 5 2.95 -3.67 0.49
CA ASN A 5 3.41 -3.23 -0.84
C ASN A 5 2.54 -2.12 -1.42
N HIS A 6 1.22 -2.17 -1.22
CA HIS A 6 0.34 -1.06 -1.56
C HIS A 6 0.73 0.21 -0.80
N VAL A 7 0.96 0.11 0.50
CA VAL A 7 1.41 1.24 1.32
C VAL A 7 2.74 1.80 0.82
N LEU A 8 3.72 0.95 0.51
CA LEU A 8 5.01 1.39 -0.02
C LEU A 8 4.88 2.09 -1.38
N SER A 9 4.05 1.57 -2.29
CA SER A 9 3.76 2.24 -3.56
C SER A 9 3.10 3.62 -3.34
N GLY A 10 2.16 3.70 -2.40
CA GLY A 10 1.53 4.94 -1.98
C GLY A 10 2.51 5.95 -1.39
N ALA A 11 3.53 5.48 -0.65
CA ALA A 11 4.61 6.33 -0.14
C ALA A 11 5.45 6.94 -1.28
N VAL A 12 5.79 6.14 -2.31
CA VAL A 12 6.48 6.63 -3.52
C VAL A 12 5.66 7.72 -4.20
N ILE A 13 4.36 7.48 -4.40
CA ILE A 13 3.43 8.42 -5.04
C ILE A 13 3.36 9.72 -4.23
N GLY A 14 3.12 9.65 -2.93
CA GLY A 14 3.01 10.82 -2.07
C GLY A 14 4.30 11.64 -2.01
N ALA A 15 5.47 10.97 -1.99
CA ALA A 15 6.77 11.62 -2.04
C ALA A 15 7.04 12.34 -3.37
N ALA A 16 6.55 11.79 -4.49
CA ALA A 16 6.71 12.36 -5.83
C ALA A 16 5.74 13.50 -6.10
N VAL A 17 4.44 13.27 -5.86
CA VAL A 17 3.33 14.20 -6.21
C VAL A 17 3.25 15.40 -5.28
N ARG A 18 3.55 15.25 -3.98
CA ARG A 18 3.63 16.30 -2.95
C ARG A 18 2.33 17.03 -2.62
N HIS A 19 1.25 16.76 -3.27
CA HIS A 19 -0.08 17.29 -2.98
C HIS A 19 -1.00 16.16 -2.51
N PRO A 20 -1.73 16.31 -1.38
CA PRO A 20 -2.43 15.20 -0.76
C PRO A 20 -3.57 14.64 -1.62
N VAL A 21 -4.37 15.48 -2.26
CA VAL A 21 -5.54 15.03 -3.04
C VAL A 21 -5.13 14.15 -4.23
N PRO A 22 -4.27 14.60 -5.16
CA PRO A 22 -3.83 13.73 -6.25
C PRO A 22 -2.98 12.54 -5.75
N ALA A 23 -2.22 12.68 -4.65
CA ALA A 23 -1.49 11.55 -4.07
C ALA A 23 -2.45 10.45 -3.59
N PHE A 24 -3.55 10.81 -2.93
CA PHE A 24 -4.57 9.86 -2.53
C PHE A 24 -5.23 9.17 -3.73
N ALA A 25 -5.67 9.92 -4.72
CA ALA A 25 -6.31 9.37 -5.93
C ALA A 25 -5.39 8.43 -6.70
N LEU A 26 -4.12 8.82 -6.89
CA LEU A 26 -3.11 7.96 -7.51
C LEU A 26 -2.75 6.75 -6.65
N GLY A 27 -2.79 6.88 -5.32
CA GLY A 27 -2.67 5.76 -4.40
C GLY A 27 -3.75 4.70 -4.64
N VAL A 28 -5.03 5.12 -4.70
CA VAL A 28 -6.15 4.23 -5.03
C VAL A 28 -5.95 3.57 -6.41
N ALA A 29 -5.56 4.34 -7.42
CA ALA A 29 -5.30 3.80 -8.76
C ALA A 29 -4.15 2.78 -8.76
N SER A 30 -3.06 3.06 -8.03
CA SER A 30 -1.92 2.14 -7.92
C SER A 30 -2.28 0.81 -7.27
N HIS A 31 -3.20 0.82 -6.30
CA HIS A 31 -3.71 -0.40 -5.69
C HIS A 31 -4.26 -1.37 -6.75
N PHE A 32 -5.19 -0.91 -7.57
CA PHE A 32 -5.80 -1.74 -8.61
C PHE A 32 -4.81 -2.21 -9.67
N VAL A 33 -3.84 -1.37 -10.04
CA VAL A 33 -2.76 -1.76 -10.98
C VAL A 33 -1.91 -2.88 -10.40
N LEU A 34 -1.56 -2.79 -9.12
CA LEU A 34 -0.75 -3.79 -8.44
C LEU A 34 -1.50 -5.10 -8.22
N ASP A 35 -2.79 -5.05 -7.92
CA ASP A 35 -3.63 -6.25 -7.78
C ASP A 35 -3.91 -6.94 -9.13
N ALA A 36 -3.97 -6.18 -10.22
CA ALA A 36 -4.05 -6.72 -11.56
C ALA A 36 -2.71 -7.34 -12.03
N ALA A 37 -1.58 -6.98 -11.42
CA ALA A 37 -0.29 -7.60 -11.69
C ALA A 37 -0.19 -8.98 -11.02
N PRO A 38 0.64 -9.90 -11.55
CA PRO A 38 0.88 -11.18 -10.89
C PRO A 38 1.48 -10.99 -9.49
N HIS A 39 0.79 -11.47 -8.44
CA HIS A 39 1.22 -11.32 -7.06
C HIS A 39 0.94 -12.57 -6.20
N TRP A 40 1.47 -12.58 -4.98
CA TRP A 40 1.26 -13.66 -4.02
C TRP A 40 -0.12 -13.56 -3.38
N GLY A 41 -0.82 -14.69 -3.29
CA GLY A 41 -2.15 -14.80 -2.70
C GLY A 41 -2.60 -16.24 -2.61
N LYS A 42 -3.90 -16.48 -2.40
CA LYS A 42 -4.49 -17.80 -2.23
C LYS A 42 -3.93 -18.57 -1.02
N PHE A 43 -3.88 -17.90 0.13
CA PHE A 43 -3.37 -18.49 1.38
C PHE A 43 -4.29 -19.55 2.00
N GLY A 44 -5.46 -19.79 1.40
CA GLY A 44 -6.55 -20.57 2.01
C GLY A 44 -7.36 -19.73 3.00
N GLY A 45 -8.46 -20.30 3.54
CA GLY A 45 -9.35 -19.59 4.46
C GLY A 45 -8.96 -19.70 5.94
N GLY A 46 -9.68 -18.94 6.77
CA GLY A 46 -9.61 -19.04 8.22
C GLY A 46 -8.24 -18.70 8.80
N ARG A 47 -7.73 -19.57 9.68
CA ARG A 47 -6.45 -19.34 10.38
C ARG A 47 -5.24 -19.19 9.46
N LYS A 48 -5.23 -19.82 8.27
CA LYS A 48 -4.10 -19.67 7.32
C LYS A 48 -4.06 -18.25 6.76
N TYR A 49 -5.20 -17.72 6.39
CA TYR A 49 -5.32 -16.33 5.96
C TYR A 49 -4.85 -15.35 7.05
N LEU A 50 -5.32 -15.51 8.28
CA LEU A 50 -4.96 -14.62 9.40
C LEU A 50 -3.47 -14.62 9.73
N LYS A 51 -2.78 -15.76 9.56
CA LYS A 51 -1.32 -15.84 9.75
C LYS A 51 -0.52 -14.96 8.79
N VAL A 52 -1.09 -14.60 7.65
CA VAL A 52 -0.48 -13.67 6.69
C VAL A 52 -1.06 -12.27 6.84
N ALA A 53 -2.37 -12.15 6.87
CA ALA A 53 -3.05 -10.85 6.85
C ALA A 53 -2.77 -9.99 8.09
N VAL A 54 -2.68 -10.60 9.28
CA VAL A 54 -2.42 -9.82 10.51
C VAL A 54 -0.99 -9.27 10.54
N PRO A 55 0.07 -10.08 10.36
CA PRO A 55 1.43 -9.53 10.28
C PRO A 55 1.60 -8.50 9.15
N ASP A 56 1.00 -8.74 7.98
CA ASP A 56 1.07 -7.80 6.86
C ASP A 56 0.37 -6.47 7.18
N GLY A 57 -0.82 -6.52 7.78
CA GLY A 57 -1.51 -5.32 8.23
C GLY A 57 -0.71 -4.50 9.25
N LEU A 58 -0.10 -5.17 10.23
CA LEU A 58 0.78 -4.52 11.22
C LEU A 58 2.03 -3.93 10.56
N ALA A 59 2.65 -4.65 9.62
CA ALA A 59 3.78 -4.16 8.84
C ALA A 59 3.40 -2.93 8.00
N GLY A 60 2.24 -2.97 7.34
CA GLY A 60 1.70 -1.83 6.60
C GLY A 60 1.52 -0.58 7.46
N LEU A 61 0.94 -0.74 8.67
CA LEU A 61 0.81 0.37 9.63
C LEU A 61 2.16 0.90 10.11
N ALA A 62 3.13 0.01 10.38
CA ALA A 62 4.49 0.40 10.75
C ALA A 62 5.19 1.18 9.63
N VAL A 63 5.02 0.74 8.38
CA VAL A 63 5.53 1.45 7.19
C VAL A 63 4.87 2.83 7.08
N MET A 64 3.55 2.94 7.26
CA MET A 64 2.84 4.23 7.23
C MET A 64 3.40 5.20 8.28
N GLY A 65 3.58 4.76 9.51
CA GLY A 65 4.18 5.56 10.58
C GLY A 65 5.61 5.98 10.25
N THR A 66 6.45 5.03 9.85
CA THR A 66 7.87 5.27 9.56
C THR A 66 8.05 6.22 8.37
N MET A 67 7.39 5.96 7.23
CA MET A 67 7.52 6.81 6.04
C MET A 67 6.99 8.23 6.29
N THR A 68 5.90 8.36 7.07
CA THR A 68 5.39 9.68 7.46
C THR A 68 6.37 10.42 8.38
N ALA A 69 7.00 9.73 9.32
CA ALA A 69 7.99 10.32 10.23
C ALA A 69 9.26 10.76 9.48
N LEU A 70 9.74 9.93 8.56
CA LEU A 70 10.91 10.23 7.71
C LEU A 70 10.64 11.32 6.67
N ALA A 71 9.38 11.56 6.30
CA ALA A 71 9.04 12.56 5.31
C ALA A 71 9.30 13.99 5.84
N PRO A 72 9.85 14.90 5.01
CA PRO A 72 9.91 16.32 5.32
C PRO A 72 8.52 16.85 5.71
N ARG A 73 8.45 17.73 6.71
CA ARG A 73 7.17 18.28 7.22
C ARG A 73 6.21 18.73 6.12
N SER A 74 6.73 19.37 5.09
CA SER A 74 5.94 19.87 3.94
C SER A 74 5.35 18.77 3.05
N ARG A 75 5.73 17.49 3.24
CA ARG A 75 5.26 16.35 2.43
C ARG A 75 4.53 15.29 3.21
N ARG A 76 4.56 15.36 4.55
CA ARG A 76 3.96 14.32 5.40
C ARG A 76 2.53 14.00 5.04
N VAL A 77 1.72 15.05 4.82
CA VAL A 77 0.30 14.88 4.48
C VAL A 77 0.14 14.21 3.11
N ALA A 78 0.95 14.57 2.11
CA ALA A 78 0.89 13.94 0.80
C ALA A 78 1.37 12.48 0.83
N VAL A 79 2.42 12.18 1.59
CA VAL A 79 2.92 10.81 1.78
C VAL A 79 1.87 9.96 2.49
N LEU A 80 1.29 10.46 3.58
CA LEU A 80 0.23 9.78 4.30
C LEU A 80 -1.01 9.56 3.41
N ALA A 81 -1.41 10.57 2.65
CA ALA A 81 -2.55 10.48 1.74
C ALA A 81 -2.33 9.43 0.63
N GLY A 82 -1.14 9.39 0.03
CA GLY A 82 -0.79 8.37 -0.96
C GLY A 82 -0.86 6.96 -0.39
N MET A 83 -0.30 6.75 0.79
CA MET A 83 -0.35 5.45 1.49
C MET A 83 -1.78 5.06 1.89
N ALA A 84 -2.55 6.00 2.44
CA ALA A 84 -3.94 5.77 2.81
C ALA A 84 -4.80 5.43 1.58
N GLY A 85 -4.63 6.15 0.46
CA GLY A 85 -5.31 5.84 -0.79
C GLY A 85 -4.95 4.45 -1.32
N ALA A 86 -3.67 4.06 -1.26
CA ALA A 86 -3.23 2.76 -1.72
C ALA A 86 -3.70 1.59 -0.82
N ALA A 87 -3.93 1.82 0.47
CA ALA A 87 -4.46 0.81 1.38
C ALA A 87 -6.00 0.76 1.43
N LEU A 88 -6.67 1.83 1.00
CA LEU A 88 -8.13 1.98 1.15
C LEU A 88 -8.95 0.82 0.58
N PRO A 89 -8.72 0.32 -0.65
CA PRO A 89 -9.53 -0.74 -1.21
C PRO A 89 -9.53 -2.04 -0.40
N ASP A 90 -8.43 -2.31 0.32
CA ASP A 90 -8.27 -3.48 1.18
C ASP A 90 -8.98 -3.37 2.55
N LEU A 91 -9.66 -2.27 2.85
CA LEU A 91 -10.44 -2.13 4.08
C LEU A 91 -11.65 -3.08 4.14
N ASP A 92 -12.06 -3.65 3.01
CA ASP A 92 -13.05 -4.73 2.98
C ASP A 92 -12.64 -5.90 3.88
N LYS A 93 -11.36 -6.29 3.87
CA LYS A 93 -10.81 -7.46 4.56
C LYS A 93 -10.88 -7.35 6.09
N PRO A 94 -10.30 -6.31 6.75
CA PRO A 94 -10.48 -6.13 8.18
C PRO A 94 -11.93 -5.83 8.57
N SER A 95 -12.67 -5.11 7.71
CA SER A 95 -14.09 -4.82 8.00
C SER A 95 -14.94 -6.10 8.02
N LEU A 96 -14.75 -7.00 7.06
CA LEU A 96 -15.39 -8.32 7.07
C LEU A 96 -14.99 -9.14 8.30
N LEU A 97 -13.73 -9.07 8.71
CA LEU A 97 -13.23 -9.82 9.87
C LEU A 97 -13.83 -9.34 11.19
N PHE A 98 -13.88 -8.02 11.42
CA PHE A 98 -14.29 -7.44 12.70
C PHE A 98 -15.78 -7.10 12.78
N PHE A 99 -16.41 -6.77 11.65
CA PHE A 99 -17.79 -6.28 11.61
C PHE A 99 -18.73 -7.15 10.76
N GLY A 100 -18.20 -8.21 10.10
CA GLY A 100 -19.01 -9.13 9.28
C GLY A 100 -19.55 -8.54 7.99
N ARG A 101 -19.12 -7.33 7.59
CA ARG A 101 -19.58 -6.65 6.37
C ARG A 101 -18.46 -5.80 5.75
N SER A 102 -18.48 -5.68 4.41
CA SER A 102 -17.63 -4.73 3.70
C SER A 102 -18.15 -3.29 3.88
N PRO A 103 -17.26 -2.28 3.93
CA PRO A 103 -17.64 -0.88 3.91
C PRO A 103 -18.00 -0.40 2.51
N PHE A 104 -17.77 -1.21 1.49
CA PHE A 104 -17.98 -0.85 0.09
C PHE A 104 -19.27 -1.46 -0.49
N PRO A 105 -19.80 -0.88 -1.60
CA PRO A 105 -20.89 -1.50 -2.34
C PRO A 105 -20.50 -2.86 -2.92
N PRO A 106 -21.44 -3.82 -3.04
CA PRO A 106 -21.14 -5.16 -3.58
C PRO A 106 -20.55 -5.16 -5.00
N ALA A 107 -20.83 -4.13 -5.79
CA ALA A 107 -20.25 -3.98 -7.13
C ALA A 107 -18.74 -3.71 -7.07
N PHE A 108 -18.29 -2.92 -6.08
CA PHE A 108 -16.88 -2.65 -5.84
C PHE A 108 -16.15 -3.92 -5.38
N ASP A 109 -16.70 -4.66 -4.42
CA ASP A 109 -16.10 -5.90 -3.92
C ASP A 109 -15.94 -6.95 -5.03
N ARG A 110 -16.97 -7.08 -5.90
CA ARG A 110 -16.89 -7.97 -7.07
C ARG A 110 -15.82 -7.54 -8.06
N PHE A 111 -15.70 -6.25 -8.34
CA PHE A 111 -14.65 -5.70 -9.21
C PHE A 111 -13.27 -5.98 -8.61
N HIS A 112 -13.06 -5.62 -7.33
CA HIS A 112 -11.80 -5.79 -6.62
C HIS A 112 -11.35 -7.28 -6.61
N THR A 113 -12.27 -8.20 -6.31
CA THR A 113 -11.98 -9.65 -6.36
C THR A 113 -11.64 -10.12 -7.77
N ARG A 114 -12.31 -9.60 -8.80
CA ARG A 114 -12.14 -10.05 -10.19
C ARG A 114 -10.80 -9.70 -10.80
N ILE A 115 -10.20 -8.58 -10.41
CA ILE A 115 -8.93 -8.11 -11.00
C ILE A 115 -7.71 -8.83 -10.43
N GLN A 116 -7.83 -9.55 -9.31
CA GLN A 116 -6.71 -10.15 -8.60
C GLN A 116 -6.08 -11.32 -9.37
N HIS A 117 -4.78 -11.22 -9.68
CA HIS A 117 -4.00 -12.28 -10.31
C HIS A 117 -3.10 -13.01 -9.31
N GLU A 118 -3.71 -13.68 -8.35
CA GLU A 118 -3.05 -14.35 -7.25
C GLU A 118 -2.50 -15.74 -7.59
N ALA A 119 -1.35 -16.09 -7.01
CA ALA A 119 -0.86 -17.47 -6.95
C ALA A 119 0.03 -17.70 -5.71
N SER A 120 -0.10 -18.88 -5.09
CA SER A 120 0.65 -19.25 -3.86
C SER A 120 2.17 -19.33 -4.06
N ARG A 121 2.67 -19.49 -5.28
CA ARG A 121 4.09 -19.61 -5.60
C ARG A 121 4.82 -18.27 -5.81
N ARG A 122 4.14 -17.14 -5.68
CA ARG A 122 4.66 -15.82 -6.06
C ARG A 122 5.18 -14.98 -4.89
N ALA A 123 5.55 -15.60 -3.76
CA ALA A 123 6.06 -14.85 -2.59
C ALA A 123 7.28 -13.97 -2.91
N HIS A 124 8.13 -14.39 -3.84
CA HIS A 124 9.28 -13.59 -4.29
C HIS A 124 8.88 -12.29 -4.99
N TYR A 125 7.72 -12.21 -5.65
CA TYR A 125 7.21 -10.93 -6.22
C TYR A 125 6.91 -9.92 -5.12
N GLU A 126 6.37 -10.36 -3.98
CA GLU A 126 6.11 -9.47 -2.85
C GLU A 126 7.42 -8.92 -2.27
N ALA A 127 8.42 -9.78 -2.06
CA ALA A 127 9.73 -9.36 -1.57
C ALA A 127 10.41 -8.37 -2.53
N THR A 128 10.36 -8.65 -3.84
CA THR A 128 10.92 -7.77 -4.87
C THR A 128 10.20 -6.41 -4.89
N ALA A 129 8.87 -6.40 -4.85
CA ALA A 129 8.08 -5.18 -4.82
C ALA A 129 8.39 -4.36 -3.55
N ALA A 130 8.47 -5.00 -2.37
CA ALA A 130 8.81 -4.32 -1.13
C ALA A 130 10.17 -3.63 -1.19
N VAL A 131 11.20 -4.30 -1.74
CA VAL A 131 12.53 -3.71 -1.91
C VAL A 131 12.50 -2.54 -2.88
N ILE A 132 11.88 -2.70 -4.05
CA ILE A 132 11.83 -1.65 -5.08
C ILE A 132 11.10 -0.42 -4.55
N PHE A 133 9.87 -0.58 -4.03
CA PHE A 133 9.10 0.55 -3.53
C PHE A 133 9.72 1.17 -2.28
N GLY A 134 10.27 0.34 -1.38
CA GLY A 134 10.95 0.82 -0.18
C GLY A 134 12.16 1.70 -0.51
N LEU A 135 13.03 1.23 -1.39
CA LEU A 135 14.20 2.01 -1.85
C LEU A 135 13.78 3.27 -2.61
N ALA A 136 12.78 3.18 -3.49
CA ALA A 136 12.28 4.33 -4.24
C ALA A 136 11.69 5.41 -3.31
N ALA A 137 10.84 5.00 -2.34
CA ALA A 137 10.27 5.93 -1.36
C ALA A 137 11.38 6.60 -0.54
N PHE A 138 12.33 5.82 -0.02
CA PHE A 138 13.44 6.33 0.75
C PHE A 138 14.32 7.31 -0.03
N ALA A 139 14.67 6.99 -1.28
CA ALA A 139 15.45 7.85 -2.16
C ALA A 139 14.74 9.18 -2.44
N LEU A 140 13.41 9.15 -2.71
CA LEU A 140 12.60 10.33 -2.95
C LEU A 140 12.47 11.23 -1.70
N LEU A 141 12.42 10.62 -0.52
CA LEU A 141 12.33 11.36 0.74
C LEU A 141 13.66 12.01 1.10
N ARG A 142 14.80 11.32 0.92
CA ARG A 142 16.15 11.83 1.25
C ARG A 142 16.79 12.68 0.16
N GLY A 143 16.57 12.40 -1.11
CA GLY A 143 17.31 12.99 -2.23
C GLY A 143 17.15 14.51 -2.40
N ARG A 144 16.28 15.16 -1.62
CA ARG A 144 15.99 16.59 -1.69
C ARG A 144 16.39 17.41 -0.47
N GLU A 145 16.74 16.78 0.64
CA GLU A 145 17.40 17.49 1.74
C GLU A 145 18.80 17.93 1.33
N ARG A 146 19.51 17.10 0.54
CA ARG A 146 20.83 17.43 0.01
C ARG A 146 20.84 18.69 -0.90
N LYS A 147 19.81 18.86 -1.76
CA LYS A 147 19.74 20.06 -2.64
C LYS A 147 19.45 21.37 -1.90
N ARG A 148 18.84 21.32 -0.72
CA ARG A 148 18.58 22.51 0.11
C ARG A 148 19.76 22.89 1.01
N ALA A 149 20.67 21.96 1.28
CA ALA A 149 21.87 22.21 2.08
C ALA A 149 23.04 22.75 1.24
N THR A 150 22.92 22.75 -0.10
CA THR A 150 23.95 23.21 -1.05
C THR A 150 23.57 24.52 -1.78
N THR A 151 22.45 25.13 -1.45
CA THR A 151 22.00 26.49 -1.87
C THR A 151 21.87 27.42 -0.68
#